data_cd71f45452654396917d4475b1c87616
#
_entry.id   cd71f45452654396917d4475b1c87616
#
_cell.length_a   1.000
_cell.length_b   1.000
_cell.length_c   1.000
_cell.angle_alpha   90.00
_cell.angle_beta   90.00
_cell.angle_gamma   90.00
#
_symmetry.space_group_name_H-M   'P 1'
#
loop_
_entity.id
_entity.type
_entity.pdbx_description
1 polymer ?
#
loop_
_entity_poly.entity_id
_entity_poly.type
_entity_poly.pdbx_seq_one_letter_code
_entity_poly.pdbx_strand_id
1 'polypeptide(L)'
;MVDQNCAYCVEGDLVAKFGIKICELETSKVYLFKEQSHPGRCIVAHKKHVGDMNELTAEERAAYFEDVARVARAIMAAFHPDKVNYGAYGDTGHHLHFHLCPKYKDEFEWGGVFLMNPDKKYLTDAEYCLLYTSPSPRDT
;
A
#
# COMPACT_ATOMS: atom_id res chain seq x y z
N MET A 1 -3.93 14.44 -14.20
CA MET A 1 -3.61 15.79 -13.68
C MET A 1 -2.88 15.66 -12.34
N VAL A 2 -1.85 16.45 -12.14
CA VAL A 2 -1.11 16.44 -10.86
C VAL A 2 -1.72 17.47 -9.93
N ASP A 3 -1.99 17.05 -8.69
CA ASP A 3 -2.47 17.93 -7.63
C ASP A 3 -1.31 18.20 -6.68
N GLN A 4 -0.96 19.47 -6.52
CA GLN A 4 0.18 19.90 -5.71
C GLN A 4 0.01 19.58 -4.21
N ASN A 5 -1.22 19.32 -3.76
CA ASN A 5 -1.50 18.97 -2.38
C ASN A 5 -1.68 17.46 -2.18
N CYS A 6 -1.54 16.67 -3.24
CA CYS A 6 -1.71 15.23 -3.17
C CYS A 6 -0.37 14.53 -2.90
N ALA A 7 -0.29 13.77 -1.81
CA ALA A 7 0.92 13.06 -1.43
C ALA A 7 1.43 12.14 -2.54
N TYR A 8 0.52 11.44 -3.21
CA TYR A 8 0.90 10.47 -4.25
C TYR A 8 1.28 11.12 -5.58
N CYS A 9 0.74 12.30 -5.89
CA CYS A 9 1.11 13.03 -7.09
C CYS A 9 2.46 13.71 -6.94
N VAL A 10 2.65 14.40 -5.83
CA VAL A 10 3.86 15.19 -5.56
C VAL A 10 5.00 14.32 -5.05
N GLU A 11 4.66 13.34 -4.22
CA GLU A 11 5.62 12.50 -3.52
C GLU A 11 6.49 13.33 -2.55
N GLY A 12 7.75 12.98 -2.35
CA GLY A 12 8.64 13.73 -1.47
C GLY A 12 8.16 13.76 -0.02
N ASP A 13 8.18 14.94 0.59
CA ASP A 13 7.90 15.08 2.02
C ASP A 13 6.46 14.71 2.41
N LEU A 14 5.51 14.89 1.51
CA LEU A 14 4.11 14.57 1.82
C LEU A 14 3.90 13.09 2.03
N VAL A 15 4.40 12.26 1.10
CA VAL A 15 4.25 10.80 1.22
C VAL A 15 5.23 10.22 2.22
N ALA A 16 6.39 10.84 2.39
CA ALA A 16 7.43 10.35 3.32
C ALA A 16 6.98 10.33 4.77
N LYS A 17 5.91 11.07 5.11
CA LYS A 17 5.35 11.06 6.46
C LYS A 17 4.78 9.69 6.84
N PHE A 18 4.29 8.91 5.86
CA PHE A 18 3.62 7.65 6.15
C PHE A 18 4.09 6.48 5.28
N GLY A 19 4.86 6.73 4.23
CA GLY A 19 5.24 5.68 3.28
C GLY A 19 6.65 5.79 2.75
N ILE A 20 7.20 4.64 2.38
CA ILE A 20 8.49 4.54 1.72
C ILE A 20 8.25 3.90 0.35
N LYS A 21 8.63 4.58 -0.72
CA LYS A 21 8.40 4.06 -2.06
C LYS A 21 9.26 2.81 -2.29
N ILE A 22 8.63 1.72 -2.72
CA ILE A 22 9.30 0.46 -3.03
C ILE A 22 9.59 0.36 -4.52
N CYS A 23 8.57 0.59 -5.35
CA CYS A 23 8.70 0.44 -6.79
C CYS A 23 7.51 1.08 -7.50
N GLU A 24 7.58 1.08 -8.85
CA GLU A 24 6.44 1.41 -9.70
C GLU A 24 6.10 0.19 -10.54
N LEU A 25 4.81 -0.05 -10.70
CA LEU A 25 4.28 -1.06 -11.59
C LEU A 25 3.64 -0.37 -12.81
N GLU A 26 2.97 -1.13 -13.67
CA GLU A 26 2.42 -0.59 -14.90
C GLU A 26 1.46 0.59 -14.65
N THR A 27 0.56 0.45 -13.68
CA THR A 27 -0.48 1.46 -13.41
C THR A 27 -0.38 2.08 -12.04
N SER A 28 0.59 1.70 -11.22
CA SER A 28 0.59 2.07 -9.81
C SER A 28 1.99 2.30 -9.26
N LYS A 29 2.01 3.00 -8.12
CA LYS A 29 3.19 3.19 -7.29
C LYS A 29 2.96 2.43 -5.99
N VAL A 30 3.99 1.74 -5.52
CA VAL A 30 3.90 0.88 -4.33
C VAL A 30 4.75 1.47 -3.21
N TYR A 31 4.13 1.60 -2.03
CA TYR A 31 4.79 2.13 -0.85
C TYR A 31 4.69 1.14 0.30
N LEU A 32 5.77 1.02 1.07
CA LEU A 32 5.69 0.37 2.37
C LEU A 32 5.07 1.37 3.35
N PHE A 33 4.06 0.95 4.09
CA PHE A 33 3.45 1.81 5.11
C PHE A 33 4.35 1.83 6.34
N LYS A 34 4.69 3.03 6.83
CA LYS A 34 5.67 3.13 7.93
C LYS A 34 5.17 2.56 9.24
N GLU A 35 3.88 2.71 9.53
CA GLU A 35 3.30 2.13 10.72
C GLU A 35 3.13 0.63 10.49
N GLN A 36 3.87 -0.18 11.22
CA GLN A 36 4.02 -1.61 10.98
C GLN A 36 3.40 -2.47 12.10
N SER A 37 2.27 -2.02 12.68
CA SER A 37 1.48 -2.87 13.59
C SER A 37 1.04 -4.16 12.88
N HIS A 38 0.83 -4.08 11.58
CA HIS A 38 0.60 -5.23 10.71
C HIS A 38 1.84 -5.39 9.83
N PRO A 39 2.78 -6.27 10.18
CA PRO A 39 4.02 -6.40 9.42
C PRO A 39 3.78 -6.68 7.95
N GLY A 40 4.41 -5.87 7.10
CA GLY A 40 4.29 -6.00 5.65
C GLY A 40 3.22 -5.14 5.00
N ARG A 41 2.52 -4.29 5.77
CA ARG A 41 1.47 -3.43 5.24
C ARG A 41 2.02 -2.49 4.18
N CYS A 42 1.35 -2.48 3.02
CA CYS A 42 1.73 -1.67 1.86
C CYS A 42 0.57 -0.82 1.37
N ILE A 43 0.90 0.17 0.56
CA ILE A 43 -0.07 0.99 -0.17
C ILE A 43 0.21 0.84 -1.66
N VAL A 44 -0.86 0.63 -2.44
CA VAL A 44 -0.79 0.61 -3.91
C VAL A 44 -1.61 1.79 -4.40
N ALA A 45 -0.93 2.84 -4.87
CA ALA A 45 -1.57 4.06 -5.34
C ALA A 45 -1.59 4.09 -6.86
N HIS A 46 -2.73 4.44 -7.44
CA HIS A 46 -2.82 4.56 -8.90
C HIS A 46 -1.95 5.71 -9.39
N LYS A 47 -1.37 5.58 -10.57
CA LYS A 47 -0.53 6.65 -11.15
C LYS A 47 -1.34 7.87 -11.55
N LYS A 48 -2.59 7.66 -11.97
CA LYS A 48 -3.48 8.77 -12.31
C LYS A 48 -4.09 9.38 -11.05
N HIS A 49 -4.23 10.69 -11.04
CA HIS A 49 -4.94 11.35 -9.95
C HIS A 49 -6.45 11.25 -10.21
N VAL A 50 -7.03 10.14 -9.76
CA VAL A 50 -8.48 9.93 -9.74
C VAL A 50 -8.89 9.64 -8.31
N GLY A 51 -10.11 10.00 -7.93
CA GLY A 51 -10.57 9.83 -6.56
C GLY A 51 -11.11 8.44 -6.27
N ASP A 52 -11.62 7.75 -7.29
CA ASP A 52 -12.32 6.50 -7.10
C ASP A 52 -12.14 5.59 -8.30
N MET A 53 -12.24 4.28 -8.07
CA MET A 53 -12.09 3.29 -9.14
C MET A 53 -13.17 3.40 -10.21
N ASN A 54 -14.32 3.98 -9.90
CA ASN A 54 -15.39 4.17 -10.89
C ASN A 54 -15.05 5.23 -11.92
N GLU A 55 -13.99 6.01 -11.71
CA GLU A 55 -13.49 6.98 -12.67
C GLU A 55 -12.54 6.37 -13.69
N LEU A 56 -12.14 5.12 -13.47
CA LEU A 56 -11.29 4.39 -14.40
C LEU A 56 -12.13 3.66 -15.44
N THR A 57 -11.56 3.43 -16.64
CA THR A 57 -12.19 2.53 -17.62
C THR A 57 -12.10 1.08 -17.11
N ALA A 58 -12.87 0.19 -17.72
CA ALA A 58 -12.82 -1.24 -17.37
C ALA A 58 -11.41 -1.80 -17.55
N GLU A 59 -10.72 -1.39 -18.62
CA GLU A 59 -9.35 -1.85 -18.88
C GLU A 59 -8.38 -1.31 -17.83
N GLU A 60 -8.52 -0.05 -17.44
CA GLU A 60 -7.69 0.55 -16.40
C GLU A 60 -7.92 -0.13 -15.07
N ARG A 61 -9.17 -0.45 -14.72
CA ARG A 61 -9.46 -1.17 -13.47
C ARG A 61 -8.81 -2.56 -13.48
N ALA A 62 -8.93 -3.28 -14.59
CA ALA A 62 -8.35 -4.62 -14.70
C ALA A 62 -6.83 -4.57 -14.50
N ALA A 63 -6.16 -3.64 -15.14
CA ALA A 63 -4.71 -3.48 -15.02
C ALA A 63 -4.30 -3.08 -13.60
N TYR A 64 -5.06 -2.19 -12.98
CA TYR A 64 -4.79 -1.76 -11.61
C TYR A 64 -4.96 -2.89 -10.60
N PHE A 65 -6.05 -3.65 -10.70
CA PHE A 65 -6.26 -4.79 -9.80
C PHE A 65 -5.25 -5.90 -10.02
N GLU A 66 -4.72 -6.03 -11.23
CA GLU A 66 -3.61 -6.96 -11.45
C GLU A 66 -2.37 -6.51 -10.67
N ASP A 67 -2.09 -5.21 -10.66
CA ASP A 67 -1.00 -4.66 -9.85
C ASP A 67 -1.23 -4.90 -8.36
N VAL A 68 -2.45 -4.69 -7.88
CA VAL A 68 -2.81 -4.95 -6.48
C VAL A 68 -2.56 -6.43 -6.15
N ALA A 69 -2.98 -7.33 -7.03
CA ALA A 69 -2.77 -8.78 -6.83
C ALA A 69 -1.28 -9.14 -6.79
N ARG A 70 -0.46 -8.49 -7.63
CA ARG A 70 0.99 -8.72 -7.62
C ARG A 70 1.61 -8.32 -6.29
N VAL A 71 1.20 -7.19 -5.74
CA VAL A 71 1.70 -6.75 -4.43
C VAL A 71 1.25 -7.71 -3.34
N ALA A 72 0.00 -8.18 -3.40
CA ALA A 72 -0.50 -9.16 -2.44
C ALA A 72 0.33 -10.45 -2.49
N ARG A 73 0.67 -10.93 -3.69
CA ARG A 73 1.52 -12.13 -3.83
C ARG A 73 2.91 -11.91 -3.22
N ALA A 74 3.48 -10.72 -3.43
CA ALA A 74 4.78 -10.40 -2.85
C ALA A 74 4.73 -10.35 -1.33
N ILE A 75 3.67 -9.79 -0.76
CA ILE A 75 3.46 -9.77 0.69
C ILE A 75 3.34 -11.21 1.22
N MET A 76 2.55 -12.05 0.55
CA MET A 76 2.39 -13.44 0.96
C MET A 76 3.72 -14.19 0.93
N ALA A 77 4.54 -13.94 -0.08
CA ALA A 77 5.85 -14.60 -0.21
C ALA A 77 6.85 -14.12 0.84
N ALA A 78 6.82 -12.84 1.17
CA ALA A 78 7.82 -12.25 2.08
C ALA A 78 7.45 -12.38 3.56
N PHE A 79 6.17 -12.26 3.89
CA PHE A 79 5.72 -12.16 5.28
C PHE A 79 4.86 -13.31 5.76
N HIS A 80 4.35 -14.14 4.85
CA HIS A 80 3.53 -15.31 5.17
C HIS A 80 2.33 -15.02 6.07
N PRO A 81 1.53 -13.98 5.79
CA PRO A 81 0.36 -13.70 6.61
C PRO A 81 -0.71 -14.76 6.44
N ASP A 82 -1.61 -14.87 7.42
CA ASP A 82 -2.77 -15.76 7.32
C ASP A 82 -3.82 -15.18 6.37
N LYS A 83 -3.87 -13.86 6.26
CA LYS A 83 -4.82 -13.17 5.38
C LYS A 83 -4.28 -11.79 4.99
N VAL A 84 -4.63 -11.31 3.82
CA VAL A 84 -4.40 -9.92 3.43
C VAL A 84 -5.77 -9.23 3.38
N ASN A 85 -5.90 -8.13 4.11
CA ASN A 85 -7.10 -7.29 4.03
C ASN A 85 -6.83 -6.14 3.07
N TYR A 86 -7.85 -5.75 2.33
CA TYR A 86 -7.77 -4.69 1.34
C TYR A 86 -8.72 -3.56 1.74
N GLY A 87 -8.24 -2.34 1.74
CA GLY A 87 -9.09 -1.20 2.07
C GLY A 87 -8.77 -0.01 1.18
N ALA A 88 -9.81 0.58 0.60
CA ALA A 88 -9.69 1.78 -0.21
C ALA A 88 -10.60 2.83 0.39
N TYR A 89 -9.99 3.90 0.85
CA TYR A 89 -10.69 5.02 1.47
C TYR A 89 -10.32 6.27 0.66
N GLY A 90 -10.80 7.39 1.00
CA GLY A 90 -10.49 8.58 0.19
C GLY A 90 -11.18 9.81 0.72
N ASP A 91 -11.66 9.73 1.96
CA ASP A 91 -12.35 10.84 2.59
C ASP A 91 -11.47 12.08 2.64
N THR A 92 -10.21 11.89 3.04
CA THR A 92 -9.24 12.98 3.15
C THR A 92 -8.18 12.94 2.06
N GLY A 93 -7.69 11.76 1.71
CA GLY A 93 -6.72 11.57 0.65
C GLY A 93 -7.40 11.20 -0.66
N HIS A 94 -7.86 12.19 -1.40
CA HIS A 94 -8.67 12.00 -2.61
C HIS A 94 -7.81 11.58 -3.81
N HIS A 95 -7.16 10.42 -3.68
CA HIS A 95 -6.36 9.81 -4.74
C HIS A 95 -6.46 8.31 -4.57
N LEU A 96 -6.92 7.62 -5.60
CA LEU A 96 -7.18 6.18 -5.55
C LEU A 96 -5.96 5.41 -5.07
N HIS A 97 -6.11 4.74 -3.94
CA HIS A 97 -5.08 3.89 -3.37
C HIS A 97 -5.72 2.78 -2.54
N PHE A 98 -5.08 1.63 -2.50
CA PHE A 98 -5.47 0.54 -1.61
C PHE A 98 -4.42 0.34 -0.55
N HIS A 99 -4.87 0.15 0.68
CA HIS A 99 -4.04 -0.41 1.74
C HIS A 99 -4.14 -1.92 1.65
N LEU A 100 -3.02 -2.60 1.62
CA LEU A 100 -2.93 -4.04 1.72
C LEU A 100 -2.36 -4.34 3.08
N CYS A 101 -3.21 -4.86 3.96
CA CYS A 101 -2.89 -5.03 5.38
C CYS A 101 -2.79 -6.51 5.71
N PRO A 102 -1.58 -7.04 5.90
CA PRO A 102 -1.42 -8.44 6.29
C PRO A 102 -1.96 -8.67 7.69
N LYS A 103 -2.64 -9.78 7.87
CA LYS A 103 -3.22 -10.17 9.15
C LYS A 103 -2.67 -11.53 9.55
N TYR A 104 -2.44 -11.67 10.85
CA TYR A 104 -1.87 -12.89 11.42
C TYR A 104 -2.79 -13.35 12.55
N LYS A 105 -3.12 -14.65 12.56
CA LYS A 105 -3.91 -15.22 13.66
C LYS A 105 -3.19 -14.97 14.97
N ASP A 106 -3.94 -14.75 16.02
CA ASP A 106 -3.42 -14.48 17.36
C ASP A 106 -2.65 -13.16 17.50
N GLU A 107 -2.69 -12.30 16.48
CA GLU A 107 -2.06 -10.99 16.54
C GLU A 107 -3.08 -9.86 16.42
N PHE A 108 -2.57 -8.65 16.38
CA PHE A 108 -3.36 -7.41 16.44
C PHE A 108 -4.47 -7.37 15.40
N GLU A 109 -5.69 -7.09 15.85
CA GLU A 109 -6.90 -6.88 15.03
C GLU A 109 -7.38 -8.11 14.23
N TRP A 110 -6.94 -9.31 14.55
CA TRP A 110 -7.47 -10.49 13.86
C TRP A 110 -8.99 -10.60 14.11
N GLY A 111 -9.73 -10.80 13.02
CA GLY A 111 -11.18 -10.94 13.08
C GLY A 111 -11.96 -9.64 12.92
N GLY A 112 -11.28 -8.50 12.87
CA GLY A 112 -11.91 -7.19 12.67
C GLY A 112 -11.28 -6.42 11.52
N VAL A 113 -11.80 -5.22 11.25
CA VAL A 113 -11.18 -4.34 10.27
C VAL A 113 -9.94 -3.69 10.86
N PHE A 114 -8.97 -3.38 10.01
CA PHE A 114 -7.74 -2.72 10.46
C PHE A 114 -7.97 -1.22 10.65
N LEU A 115 -7.29 -0.64 11.63
CA LEU A 115 -7.28 0.80 11.81
C LEU A 115 -6.41 1.47 10.74
N MET A 116 -6.81 2.66 10.30
CA MET A 116 -6.04 3.39 9.30
C MET A 116 -4.65 3.71 9.82
N ASN A 117 -4.55 4.22 11.04
CA ASN A 117 -3.26 4.53 11.64
C ASN A 117 -3.27 4.16 13.13
N PRO A 118 -2.87 2.92 13.46
CA PRO A 118 -2.79 2.49 14.87
C PRO A 118 -1.80 3.28 15.71
N ASP A 119 -0.77 3.85 15.06
CA ASP A 119 0.28 4.62 15.73
C ASP A 119 0.94 3.84 16.88
N LYS A 120 1.22 2.56 16.64
CA LYS A 120 1.74 1.66 17.66
C LYS A 120 3.17 1.20 17.41
N LYS A 121 3.54 0.99 16.14
CA LYS A 121 4.83 0.39 15.83
C LYS A 121 5.49 1.05 14.62
N TYR A 122 6.65 1.63 14.88
CA TYR A 122 7.53 2.17 13.85
C TYR A 122 8.88 1.47 13.94
N LEU A 123 9.57 1.40 12.81
CA LEU A 123 10.84 0.71 12.72
C LEU A 123 11.98 1.71 12.59
N THR A 124 13.21 1.22 12.75
CA THR A 124 14.39 2.02 12.44
C THR A 124 14.60 2.04 10.94
N ASP A 125 15.40 2.99 10.44
CA ASP A 125 15.72 3.07 9.02
C ASP A 125 16.34 1.77 8.52
N ALA A 126 17.19 1.14 9.32
CA ALA A 126 17.81 -0.13 8.96
C ALA A 126 16.77 -1.24 8.83
N GLU A 127 15.79 -1.29 9.75
CA GLU A 127 14.73 -2.28 9.70
C GLU A 127 13.82 -2.08 8.48
N TYR A 128 13.47 -0.83 8.16
CA TYR A 128 12.71 -0.55 6.93
C TYR A 128 13.50 -1.01 5.70
N CYS A 129 14.80 -0.73 5.67
CA CYS A 129 15.65 -1.11 4.56
C CYS A 129 15.62 -2.62 4.31
N LEU A 130 15.64 -3.42 5.38
CA LEU A 130 15.53 -4.88 5.27
C LEU A 130 14.19 -5.30 4.68
N LEU A 131 13.11 -4.62 5.04
CA LEU A 131 11.78 -4.96 4.55
C LEU A 131 11.65 -4.72 3.04
N TYR A 132 12.06 -3.53 2.55
CA TYR A 132 11.83 -3.25 1.14
C TYR A 132 12.92 -3.83 0.22
N THR A 133 13.94 -4.48 0.75
CA THR A 133 14.86 -5.31 -0.02
C THR A 133 14.41 -6.77 -0.08
N SER A 134 13.29 -7.11 0.57
CA SER A 134 12.64 -8.42 0.44
C SER A 134 12.11 -8.61 -0.99
N PRO A 135 11.59 -9.80 -1.37
CA PRO A 135 11.12 -10.02 -2.74
C PRO A 135 10.19 -8.90 -3.21
N SER A 136 10.57 -8.26 -4.32
CA SER A 136 9.84 -7.14 -4.87
C SER A 136 8.57 -7.60 -5.59
N PRO A 137 7.48 -6.82 -5.58
CA PRO A 137 6.31 -7.12 -6.42
C PRO A 137 6.65 -7.31 -7.89
N ARG A 138 7.75 -6.71 -8.37
CA ARG A 138 8.17 -6.86 -9.77
C ARG A 138 8.72 -8.25 -10.07
N ASP A 139 9.08 -9.02 -9.05
CA ASP A 139 9.68 -10.34 -9.18
C ASP A 139 8.65 -11.47 -9.11
N THR A 140 7.38 -11.13 -8.94
CA THR A 140 6.30 -12.13 -8.78
C THR A 140 5.38 -12.23 -9.98
#